data_c1a4d348e0ab2e35132c326c4e9535f5
#
_entry.id   c1a4d348e0ab2e35132c326c4e9535f5
#
_cell.length_a   1.000
_cell.length_b   1.000
_cell.length_c   1.000
_cell.angle_alpha   90.00
_cell.angle_beta   90.00
_cell.angle_gamma   90.00
#
_symmetry.space_group_name_H-M   'P 1'
#
loop_
_entity.id
_entity.type
_entity.pdbx_description
1 polymer ?
#
loop_
_entity_poly.entity_id
_entity_poly.type
_entity_poly.pdbx_seq_one_letter_code
_entity_poly.pdbx_strand_id
1 'polypeptide(L)'
;MEKIRIVIADDIFTNRLLLSEIIEDLGHEFITVENGKEAIDALENNKVDLILMDIEMPVMNGLEATKFIREKMKKPKCDTPIVALTAHNPKIFFDDYKDVGFSQLLTKPYSVKKITDLLNGFVKTNDQVNA
;
A
#
# COMPACT_ATOMS: atom_id res chain seq x y z
N MET A 1 -19.57 -2.49 -8.14
CA MET A 1 -18.19 -2.74 -7.69
C MET A 1 -17.92 -1.93 -6.43
N GLU A 2 -17.43 -2.55 -5.40
CA GLU A 2 -17.17 -1.86 -4.15
C GLU A 2 -16.02 -0.85 -4.30
N LYS A 3 -16.26 0.33 -3.74
CA LYS A 3 -15.28 1.40 -3.68
C LYS A 3 -14.42 1.21 -2.44
N ILE A 4 -13.12 1.18 -2.60
CA ILE A 4 -12.19 1.06 -1.48
C ILE A 4 -11.39 2.34 -1.32
N ARG A 5 -10.79 2.53 -0.15
CA ARG A 5 -9.94 3.68 0.15
C ARG A 5 -8.50 3.19 0.29
N ILE A 6 -7.60 3.81 -0.46
CA ILE A 6 -6.21 3.39 -0.60
C ILE A 6 -5.30 4.53 -0.16
N VAL A 7 -4.33 4.23 0.72
CA VAL A 7 -3.26 5.16 1.05
C VAL A 7 -2.10 4.92 0.09
N ILE A 8 -1.63 5.98 -0.54
CA ILE A 8 -0.45 5.96 -1.41
C ILE A 8 0.68 6.67 -0.68
N ALA A 9 1.68 5.92 -0.25
CA ALA A 9 2.84 6.45 0.48
C ALA A 9 4.07 6.37 -0.42
N ASP A 10 4.53 7.50 -0.92
CA ASP A 10 5.69 7.61 -1.80
C ASP A 10 6.19 9.06 -1.72
N ASP A 11 7.49 9.26 -1.58
CA ASP A 11 8.06 10.61 -1.44
C ASP A 11 8.21 11.34 -2.77
N ILE A 12 8.02 10.65 -3.90
CA ILE A 12 8.17 11.24 -5.23
C ILE A 12 6.80 11.65 -5.78
N PHE A 13 6.63 12.94 -6.05
CA PHE A 13 5.36 13.50 -6.49
C PHE A 13 4.82 12.82 -7.74
N THR A 14 5.66 12.59 -8.74
CA THR A 14 5.21 11.98 -10.00
C THR A 14 4.71 10.55 -9.81
N ASN A 15 5.28 9.81 -8.87
CA ASN A 15 4.79 8.48 -8.54
C ASN A 15 3.42 8.55 -7.88
N ARG A 16 3.24 9.46 -6.92
CA ARG A 16 1.93 9.65 -6.28
C ARG A 16 0.87 10.04 -7.29
N LEU A 17 1.22 10.95 -8.20
CA LEU A 17 0.29 11.40 -9.25
C LEU A 17 -0.14 10.24 -10.15
N LEU A 18 0.81 9.45 -10.62
CA LEU A 18 0.52 8.30 -11.49
C LEU A 18 -0.42 7.31 -10.80
N LEU A 19 -0.09 6.92 -9.57
CA LEU A 19 -0.89 5.96 -8.83
C LEU A 19 -2.30 6.50 -8.53
N SER A 20 -2.39 7.78 -8.15
CA SER A 20 -3.69 8.38 -7.85
C SER A 20 -4.58 8.47 -9.09
N GLU A 21 -4.02 8.77 -10.25
CA GLU A 21 -4.78 8.78 -11.50
C GLU A 21 -5.34 7.40 -11.85
N ILE A 22 -4.53 6.36 -11.69
CA ILE A 22 -4.98 4.99 -11.96
C ILE A 22 -6.10 4.59 -11.00
N ILE A 23 -5.92 4.89 -9.72
CA ILE A 23 -6.88 4.54 -8.67
C ILE A 23 -8.20 5.28 -8.88
N GLU A 24 -8.14 6.57 -9.21
CA GLU A 24 -9.32 7.38 -9.48
C GLU A 24 -10.08 6.85 -10.70
N ASP A 25 -9.36 6.51 -11.77
CA ASP A 25 -9.98 5.97 -12.98
C ASP A 25 -10.69 4.65 -12.71
N LEU A 26 -10.24 3.88 -11.73
CA LEU A 26 -10.88 2.62 -11.34
C LEU A 26 -12.06 2.83 -10.38
N GLY A 27 -12.33 4.07 -9.99
CA GLY A 27 -13.47 4.41 -9.14
C GLY A 27 -13.21 4.28 -7.65
N HIS A 28 -11.97 4.21 -7.22
CA HIS A 28 -11.61 4.12 -5.81
C HIS A 28 -11.18 5.46 -5.23
N GLU A 29 -11.21 5.58 -3.91
CA GLU A 29 -10.73 6.75 -3.19
C GLU A 29 -9.26 6.57 -2.80
N PHE A 30 -8.55 7.68 -2.65
CA PHE A 30 -7.15 7.63 -2.23
C PHE A 30 -6.79 8.78 -1.29
N ILE A 31 -5.73 8.53 -0.51
CA ILE A 31 -5.06 9.52 0.33
C ILE A 31 -3.58 9.43 -0.01
N THR A 32 -2.94 10.54 -0.36
CA THR A 32 -1.51 10.54 -0.67
C THR A 32 -0.71 11.06 0.52
N VAL A 33 0.40 10.39 0.83
CA VAL A 33 1.32 10.79 1.89
C VAL A 33 2.76 10.62 1.39
N GLU A 34 3.72 11.24 2.08
CA GLU A 34 5.09 11.35 1.59
C GLU A 34 6.11 10.55 2.40
N ASN A 35 5.70 9.97 3.51
CA ASN A 35 6.59 9.15 4.34
C ASN A 35 5.78 8.19 5.21
N GLY A 36 6.51 7.31 5.90
CA GLY A 36 5.87 6.28 6.71
C GLY A 36 5.10 6.82 7.91
N LYS A 37 5.57 7.91 8.51
CA LYS A 37 4.88 8.52 9.64
C LYS A 37 3.51 9.06 9.21
N GLU A 38 3.46 9.72 8.08
CA GLU A 38 2.20 10.21 7.51
C GLU A 38 1.27 9.06 7.13
N ALA A 39 1.83 7.94 6.67
CA ALA A 39 1.03 6.75 6.37
C ALA A 39 0.37 6.19 7.62
N ILE A 40 1.10 6.13 8.74
CA ILE A 40 0.56 5.70 10.02
C ILE A 40 -0.56 6.64 10.48
N ASP A 41 -0.32 7.95 10.40
CA ASP A 41 -1.33 8.95 10.77
C ASP A 41 -2.60 8.82 9.91
N ALA A 42 -2.44 8.62 8.61
CA ALA A 42 -3.57 8.42 7.71
C ALA A 42 -4.38 7.17 8.10
N LEU A 43 -3.71 6.09 8.45
CA LEU A 43 -4.37 4.87 8.87
C LEU A 43 -5.10 5.04 10.22
N GLU A 44 -4.52 5.80 11.15
CA GLU A 44 -5.14 6.06 12.44
C GLU A 44 -6.43 6.88 12.32
N ASN A 45 -6.44 7.84 11.40
CA ASN A 45 -7.50 8.84 11.31
C ASN A 45 -8.55 8.54 10.24
N ASN A 46 -8.41 7.46 9.50
CA ASN A 46 -9.32 7.12 8.40
C ASN A 46 -9.57 5.61 8.36
N LYS A 47 -10.67 5.25 7.73
CA LYS A 47 -10.91 3.87 7.36
C LYS A 47 -10.15 3.61 6.06
N VAL A 48 -9.18 2.72 6.10
CA VAL A 48 -8.30 2.42 4.97
C VAL A 48 -8.37 0.93 4.66
N ASP A 49 -8.53 0.60 3.38
CA ASP A 49 -8.66 -0.79 2.93
C ASP A 49 -7.35 -1.37 2.41
N LEU A 50 -6.41 -0.51 1.99
CA LEU A 50 -5.16 -0.94 1.38
C LEU A 50 -4.14 0.19 1.46
N ILE A 51 -2.88 -0.16 1.70
CA ILE A 51 -1.77 0.79 1.65
C ILE A 51 -0.80 0.34 0.56
N LEU A 52 -0.49 1.26 -0.36
CA LEU A 52 0.61 1.11 -1.31
C LEU A 52 1.79 1.85 -0.70
N MET A 53 2.79 1.10 -0.24
CA MET A 53 3.87 1.62 0.60
C MET A 53 5.22 1.51 -0.09
N ASP A 54 5.79 2.65 -0.49
CA ASP A 54 7.17 2.68 -0.98
C ASP A 54 8.11 2.31 0.18
N ILE A 55 9.17 1.60 -0.13
CA ILE A 55 10.15 1.19 0.88
C ILE A 55 11.07 2.36 1.25
N GLU A 56 11.55 3.10 0.26
CA GLU A 56 12.52 4.18 0.49
C GLU A 56 11.83 5.54 0.57
N MET A 57 11.70 6.05 1.80
CA MET A 57 11.10 7.36 2.08
C MET A 57 11.86 8.02 3.23
N PRO A 58 11.91 9.37 3.25
CA PRO A 58 12.54 10.08 4.37
C PRO A 58 11.68 10.00 5.62
N VAL A 59 12.23 10.44 6.74
CA VAL A 59 11.60 10.50 8.07
C VAL A 59 11.35 9.11 8.64
N MET A 60 10.52 8.32 7.97
CA MET A 60 10.25 6.92 8.32
C MET A 60 10.00 6.18 7.01
N ASN A 61 10.78 5.13 6.76
CA ASN A 61 10.65 4.35 5.53
C ASN A 61 9.50 3.34 5.62
N GLY A 62 9.23 2.67 4.51
CA GLY A 62 8.12 1.73 4.44
C GLY A 62 8.27 0.50 5.30
N LEU A 63 9.51 0.05 5.54
CA LEU A 63 9.78 -1.09 6.43
C LEU A 63 9.44 -0.74 7.86
N GLU A 64 9.93 0.41 8.32
CA GLU A 64 9.67 0.90 9.67
C GLU A 64 8.17 1.12 9.91
N ALA A 65 7.49 1.74 8.93
CA ALA A 65 6.05 2.00 9.05
C ALA A 65 5.25 0.71 9.11
N THR A 66 5.57 -0.25 8.25
CA THR A 66 4.87 -1.53 8.22
C THR A 66 5.06 -2.30 9.52
N LYS A 67 6.28 -2.32 10.02
CA LYS A 67 6.58 -2.96 11.30
C LYS A 67 5.79 -2.32 12.45
N PHE A 68 5.74 -0.99 12.48
CA PHE A 68 4.95 -0.27 13.49
C PHE A 68 3.48 -0.64 13.40
N ILE A 69 2.90 -0.63 12.19
CA ILE A 69 1.49 -0.98 12.00
C ILE A 69 1.19 -2.38 12.52
N ARG A 70 2.04 -3.36 12.16
CA ARG A 70 1.82 -4.76 12.55
C ARG A 70 1.97 -5.00 14.05
N GLU A 71 2.94 -4.33 14.69
CA GLU A 71 3.30 -4.60 16.08
C GLU A 71 2.61 -3.68 17.09
N LYS A 72 2.29 -2.44 16.71
CA LYS A 72 1.86 -1.40 17.66
C LYS A 72 0.41 -0.97 17.51
N MET A 73 -0.19 -1.16 16.36
CA MET A 73 -1.58 -0.76 16.16
C MET A 73 -2.54 -1.87 16.58
N LYS A 74 -3.73 -1.47 17.01
CA LYS A 74 -4.77 -2.41 17.43
C LYS A 74 -5.55 -2.92 16.23
N LYS A 75 -6.16 -4.10 16.37
CA LYS A 75 -7.07 -4.63 15.35
C LYS A 75 -8.27 -3.70 15.15
N PRO A 76 -8.80 -3.57 13.94
CA PRO A 76 -8.39 -4.27 12.73
C PRO A 76 -7.24 -3.61 11.96
N LYS A 77 -6.78 -2.44 12.38
CA LYS A 77 -5.81 -1.64 11.63
C LYS A 77 -4.45 -2.32 11.46
N CYS A 78 -4.02 -3.09 12.47
CA CYS A 78 -2.75 -3.82 12.35
C CYS A 78 -2.77 -4.89 11.27
N ASP A 79 -3.94 -5.28 10.77
CA ASP A 79 -4.10 -6.28 9.72
C ASP A 79 -4.37 -5.67 8.35
N THR A 80 -4.32 -4.34 8.23
CA THR A 80 -4.56 -3.65 6.94
C THR A 80 -3.60 -4.17 5.88
N PRO A 81 -4.09 -4.58 4.70
CA PRO A 81 -3.21 -5.02 3.62
C PRO A 81 -2.22 -3.93 3.22
N ILE A 82 -0.97 -4.29 3.09
CA ILE A 82 0.12 -3.38 2.71
C ILE A 82 0.89 -4.00 1.56
N VAL A 83 0.90 -3.32 0.42
CA VAL A 83 1.67 -3.73 -0.75
C VAL A 83 2.97 -2.93 -0.76
N ALA A 84 4.09 -3.62 -0.74
CA ALA A 84 5.41 -2.98 -0.84
C ALA A 84 5.68 -2.57 -2.27
N LEU A 85 6.10 -1.32 -2.47
CA LEU A 85 6.51 -0.80 -3.77
C LEU A 85 8.04 -0.68 -3.75
N THR A 86 8.73 -1.40 -4.63
CA THR A 86 10.19 -1.48 -4.58
C THR A 86 10.81 -1.55 -5.97
N ALA A 87 12.02 -0.99 -6.09
CA ALA A 87 12.86 -1.15 -7.28
C ALA A 87 13.74 -2.39 -7.20
N HIS A 88 13.77 -3.06 -6.05
CA HIS A 88 14.64 -4.21 -5.83
C HIS A 88 14.12 -5.47 -6.51
N ASN A 89 15.03 -6.42 -6.75
CA ASN A 89 14.65 -7.73 -7.26
C ASN A 89 13.68 -8.39 -6.29
N PRO A 90 12.51 -8.88 -6.76
CA PRO A 90 11.50 -9.46 -5.86
C PRO A 90 12.02 -10.59 -4.98
N LYS A 91 12.91 -11.44 -5.51
CA LYS A 91 13.45 -12.55 -4.75
C LYS A 91 14.32 -12.07 -3.60
N ILE A 92 15.21 -11.11 -3.85
CA ILE A 92 16.09 -10.53 -2.83
C ILE A 92 15.25 -9.83 -1.77
N PHE A 93 14.27 -9.04 -2.19
CA PHE A 93 13.38 -8.33 -1.29
C PHE A 93 12.63 -9.32 -0.38
N PHE A 94 12.06 -10.36 -0.97
CA PHE A 94 11.27 -11.33 -0.22
C PHE A 94 12.12 -12.06 0.82
N ASP A 95 13.33 -12.47 0.45
CA ASP A 95 14.25 -13.16 1.36
C ASP A 95 14.64 -12.27 2.55
N ASP A 96 14.87 -10.97 2.29
CA ASP A 96 15.33 -10.03 3.31
C ASP A 96 14.20 -9.50 4.21
N TYR A 97 12.99 -9.35 3.68
CA TYR A 97 11.92 -8.62 4.36
C TYR A 97 10.60 -9.37 4.52
N LYS A 98 10.60 -10.67 4.27
CA LYS A 98 9.38 -11.48 4.33
C LYS A 98 8.68 -11.44 5.69
N ASP A 99 9.45 -11.25 6.78
CA ASP A 99 8.92 -11.26 8.14
C ASP A 99 8.43 -9.89 8.61
N VAL A 100 8.58 -8.84 7.80
CA VAL A 100 8.15 -7.48 8.16
C VAL A 100 6.63 -7.36 8.18
N GLY A 101 5.94 -8.09 7.31
CA GLY A 101 4.48 -8.13 7.32
C GLY A 101 3.80 -7.53 6.11
N PHE A 102 4.50 -7.43 4.98
CA PHE A 102 3.87 -7.03 3.72
C PHE A 102 2.94 -8.13 3.20
N SER A 103 1.81 -7.71 2.66
CA SER A 103 0.84 -8.63 2.06
C SER A 103 1.25 -9.05 0.66
N GLN A 104 1.78 -8.13 -0.11
CA GLN A 104 2.25 -8.35 -1.48
C GLN A 104 3.37 -7.39 -1.82
N LEU A 105 3.98 -7.63 -2.96
CA LEU A 105 5.11 -6.87 -3.48
C LEU A 105 4.81 -6.45 -4.92
N LEU A 106 5.08 -5.19 -5.24
CA LEU A 106 4.98 -4.68 -6.61
C LEU A 106 6.29 -4.03 -6.99
N THR A 107 6.89 -4.49 -8.10
CA THR A 107 8.19 -4.02 -8.55
C THR A 107 8.04 -2.79 -9.45
N LYS A 108 8.85 -1.77 -9.21
CA LYS A 108 8.95 -0.61 -10.10
C LYS A 108 9.70 -1.00 -11.38
N PRO A 109 9.42 -0.40 -12.54
CA PRO A 109 8.41 0.65 -12.74
C PRO A 109 6.99 0.09 -12.80
N TYR A 110 6.02 0.90 -12.39
CA TYR A 110 4.61 0.50 -12.44
C TYR A 110 4.08 0.65 -13.85
N SER A 111 3.12 -0.20 -14.20
CA SER A 111 2.30 0.01 -15.38
C SER A 111 0.84 0.10 -14.96
N VAL A 112 0.01 0.72 -15.79
CA VAL A 112 -1.43 0.77 -15.55
C VAL A 112 -1.98 -0.64 -15.37
N LYS A 113 -1.53 -1.57 -16.21
CA LYS A 113 -1.98 -2.96 -16.16
C LYS A 113 -1.61 -3.62 -14.83
N LYS A 114 -0.38 -3.47 -14.35
CA LYS A 114 0.06 -4.09 -13.10
C LYS A 114 -0.77 -3.59 -11.91
N ILE A 115 -0.97 -2.28 -11.83
CA ILE A 115 -1.76 -1.69 -10.74
C ILE A 115 -3.22 -2.13 -10.85
N THR A 116 -3.79 -2.09 -12.05
CA THR A 116 -5.18 -2.49 -12.27
C THR A 116 -5.40 -3.94 -11.88
N ASP A 117 -4.53 -4.84 -12.30
CA ASP A 117 -4.63 -6.26 -11.97
C ASP A 117 -4.53 -6.50 -10.46
N LEU A 118 -3.60 -5.79 -9.80
CA LEU A 118 -3.44 -5.88 -8.35
C LEU A 118 -4.71 -5.45 -7.63
N LEU A 119 -5.27 -4.30 -7.98
CA LEU A 119 -6.46 -3.76 -7.32
C LEU A 119 -7.70 -4.61 -7.60
N ASN A 120 -7.86 -5.09 -8.82
CA ASN A 120 -8.97 -5.96 -9.17
C ASN A 120 -8.92 -7.28 -8.40
N GLY A 121 -7.74 -7.85 -8.26
CA GLY A 121 -7.56 -9.06 -7.45
C GLY A 121 -7.89 -8.83 -5.98
N PHE A 122 -7.47 -7.70 -5.45
CA PHE A 122 -7.74 -7.34 -4.05
C PHE A 122 -9.24 -7.12 -3.80
N VAL A 123 -9.91 -6.35 -4.65
CA VAL A 123 -11.34 -6.08 -4.51
C VAL A 123 -12.15 -7.38 -4.64
N LYS A 124 -11.80 -8.21 -5.60
CA LYS A 124 -12.47 -9.50 -5.81
C LYS A 124 -12.33 -10.42 -4.59
N THR A 125 -11.14 -10.46 -3.99
CA THR A 125 -10.91 -11.23 -2.77
C THR A 125 -11.76 -10.72 -1.62
N ASN A 126 -11.86 -9.40 -1.45
CA ASN A 126 -12.70 -8.80 -0.42
C ASN A 126 -14.18 -9.11 -0.65
N ASP A 127 -14.65 -9.05 -1.89
CA ASP A 127 -16.03 -9.40 -2.23
C ASP A 127 -16.33 -10.85 -1.87
N GLN A 128 -15.40 -11.76 -2.12
CA GLN A 128 -15.56 -13.16 -1.77
C GLN A 128 -15.64 -13.38 -0.26
N VAL A 129 -14.84 -12.62 0.51
CA VAL A 129 -14.85 -12.69 1.97
C VAL A 129 -16.18 -12.18 2.53
N ASN A 130 -16.75 -11.17 1.89
CA ASN A 130 -17.99 -10.52 2.34
C ASN A 130 -19.25 -11.18 1.79
N ALA A 131 -19.09 -12.08 0.86
CA ALA A 131 -20.20 -12.82 0.30
C ALA A 131 -20.51 -14.05 1.17
#